data_1d120fafb4c9c7ebdcbb2b621fab7924
#
_entry.id   1d120fafb4c9c7ebdcbb2b621fab7924
#
_cell.length_a   1.000
_cell.length_b   1.000
_cell.length_c   1.000
_cell.angle_alpha   90.00
_cell.angle_beta   90.00
_cell.angle_gamma   90.00
#
_symmetry.space_group_name_H-M   'P 1'
#
loop_
_entity.id
_entity.type
_entity.pdbx_description
1 polymer ?
#
loop_
_entity_poly.entity_id
_entity_poly.type
_entity_poly.pdbx_seq_one_letter_code
_entity_poly.pdbx_strand_id
1 'polypeptide(L)'
;AYAQRLAETFNGNVLEDIVKIKGTKNTGATQSERLLKSIGFDGNITSTSAQYVIVDDNYTSGKTIMAFMEHIKKQGGDVKAVTTLAASRYGAGIKISELDLDKLRSAVKVTDKEIENVIGHKISQFTKAELNAVLSTVRTGGFAGLKRLYSKKNG
;
A
#
# COMPACT_ATOMS: atom_id res chain seq x y z
N ALA A 1 -10.84 -20.54 -3.36
CA ALA A 1 -12.30 -20.42 -3.54
C ALA A 1 -12.71 -19.19 -4.37
N TYR A 2 -12.54 -17.92 -3.87
CA TYR A 2 -13.04 -16.73 -4.60
C TYR A 2 -12.25 -16.45 -5.88
N ALA A 3 -10.92 -16.40 -5.80
CA ALA A 3 -10.06 -16.22 -6.97
C ALA A 3 -10.28 -17.32 -8.02
N GLN A 4 -10.44 -18.56 -7.59
CA GLN A 4 -10.69 -19.69 -8.48
C GLN A 4 -12.00 -19.52 -9.27
N ARG A 5 -13.10 -19.11 -8.60
CA ARG A 5 -14.38 -18.86 -9.29
C ARG A 5 -14.30 -17.73 -10.30
N LEU A 6 -13.55 -16.67 -9.98
CA LEU A 6 -13.32 -15.58 -10.93
C LEU A 6 -12.51 -16.05 -12.13
N ALA A 7 -11.44 -16.81 -11.90
CA ALA A 7 -10.64 -17.38 -12.98
C ALA A 7 -11.47 -18.26 -13.92
N GLU A 8 -12.31 -19.13 -13.39
CA GLU A 8 -13.24 -19.95 -14.18
C GLU A 8 -14.23 -19.09 -14.98
N THR A 9 -14.78 -18.03 -14.36
CA THR A 9 -15.76 -17.15 -15.02
C THR A 9 -15.15 -16.37 -16.19
N PHE A 10 -13.91 -15.92 -16.04
CA PHE A 10 -13.21 -15.08 -17.04
C PHE A 10 -12.20 -15.84 -17.90
N ASN A 11 -12.22 -17.17 -17.84
CA ASN A 11 -11.27 -18.05 -18.58
C ASN A 11 -9.81 -17.67 -18.29
N GLY A 12 -9.51 -17.39 -17.03
CA GLY A 12 -8.19 -17.03 -16.54
C GLY A 12 -7.56 -18.13 -15.69
N ASN A 13 -6.35 -17.87 -15.22
CA ASN A 13 -5.63 -18.75 -14.32
C ASN A 13 -5.36 -18.06 -12.98
N VAL A 14 -5.37 -18.81 -11.89
CA VAL A 14 -4.93 -18.30 -10.58
C VAL A 14 -3.41 -18.41 -10.50
N LEU A 15 -2.74 -17.31 -10.18
CA LEU A 15 -1.31 -17.26 -9.90
C LEU A 15 -1.10 -17.38 -8.39
N GLU A 16 -0.51 -18.47 -7.95
CA GLU A 16 -0.29 -18.77 -6.52
C GLU A 16 1.18 -18.60 -6.08
N ASP A 17 2.10 -18.34 -7.03
CA ASP A 17 3.53 -18.28 -6.79
C ASP A 17 3.98 -16.98 -6.10
N ILE A 18 3.13 -15.95 -6.06
CA ILE A 18 3.45 -14.71 -5.38
C ILE A 18 2.94 -14.75 -3.94
N VAL A 19 3.86 -14.71 -2.99
CA VAL A 19 3.57 -14.80 -1.57
C VAL A 19 3.97 -13.53 -0.84
N LYS A 20 3.17 -13.15 0.15
CA LYS A 20 3.50 -12.03 1.02
C LYS A 20 4.65 -12.39 1.94
N ILE A 21 5.72 -11.59 1.94
CA ILE A 21 6.85 -11.78 2.87
C ILE A 21 6.33 -11.51 4.29
N LYS A 22 6.49 -12.49 5.17
CA LYS A 22 6.11 -12.34 6.58
C LYS A 22 6.99 -11.25 7.21
N GLY A 23 6.40 -10.08 7.46
CA GLY A 23 7.05 -9.04 8.25
C GLY A 23 7.13 -9.42 9.72
N THR A 24 8.00 -8.72 10.48
CA THR A 24 8.10 -8.84 11.94
C THR A 24 6.72 -8.67 12.59
N LYS A 25 6.42 -9.49 13.61
CA LYS A 25 5.15 -9.49 14.34
C LYS A 25 4.75 -8.07 14.77
N ASN A 26 3.49 -7.71 14.52
CA ASN A 26 2.93 -6.39 14.86
C ASN A 26 2.42 -6.30 16.30
N THR A 27 2.88 -7.18 17.19
CA THR A 27 2.44 -7.22 18.59
C THR A 27 2.83 -5.91 19.27
N GLY A 28 1.85 -5.15 19.77
CA GLY A 28 2.08 -3.86 20.41
C GLY A 28 2.19 -2.63 19.49
N ALA A 29 2.21 -2.78 18.17
CA ALA A 29 2.28 -1.65 17.26
C ALA A 29 0.95 -0.87 17.19
N THR A 30 1.03 0.45 17.24
CA THR A 30 -0.12 1.35 17.01
C THR A 30 -0.65 1.22 15.59
N GLN A 31 -1.87 1.72 15.35
CA GLN A 31 -2.45 1.72 14.00
C GLN A 31 -1.58 2.49 13.00
N SER A 32 -1.02 3.63 13.40
CA SER A 32 -0.11 4.42 12.57
C SER A 32 1.17 3.65 12.24
N GLU A 33 1.79 3.00 13.21
CA GLU A 33 3.00 2.18 12.98
C GLU A 33 2.74 1.01 12.03
N ARG A 34 1.57 0.37 12.11
CA ARG A 34 1.17 -0.70 11.17
C ARG A 34 0.99 -0.17 9.75
N LEU A 35 0.38 1.00 9.60
CA LEU A 35 0.17 1.63 8.28
C LEU A 35 1.48 2.03 7.62
N LEU A 36 2.50 2.34 8.41
CA LEU A 36 3.78 2.82 7.91
C LEU A 36 4.80 1.70 7.62
N LYS A 37 4.53 0.45 8.04
CA LYS A 37 5.41 -0.69 7.72
C LYS A 37 5.36 -1.02 6.23
N SER A 38 6.52 -1.26 5.63
CA SER A 38 6.60 -1.80 4.27
C SER A 38 6.01 -3.22 4.20
N ILE A 39 5.30 -3.50 3.14
CA ILE A 39 4.82 -4.85 2.81
C ILE A 39 5.61 -5.29 1.59
N GLY A 40 6.29 -6.43 1.68
CA GLY A 40 6.99 -7.05 0.57
C GLY A 40 6.23 -8.26 0.04
N PHE A 41 6.48 -8.56 -1.21
CA PHE A 41 6.04 -9.80 -1.87
C PHE A 41 7.26 -10.48 -2.49
N ASP A 42 7.22 -11.80 -2.56
CA ASP A 42 8.18 -12.66 -3.22
C ASP A 42 7.47 -13.50 -4.27
N GLY A 43 8.22 -14.01 -5.25
CA GLY A 43 7.67 -14.76 -6.38
C GLY A 43 7.55 -13.92 -7.66
N ASN A 44 7.30 -14.62 -8.76
CA ASN A 44 7.33 -14.02 -10.11
C ASN A 44 5.97 -14.09 -10.80
N ILE A 45 5.71 -13.10 -11.67
CA ILE A 45 4.60 -13.17 -12.61
C ILE A 45 4.92 -14.17 -13.72
N THR A 46 3.88 -14.77 -14.28
CA THR A 46 4.03 -15.77 -15.36
C THR A 46 4.26 -15.14 -16.73
N SER A 47 3.79 -13.92 -16.96
CA SER A 47 3.90 -13.22 -18.24
C SER A 47 3.77 -11.73 -18.11
N THR A 48 4.60 -10.98 -18.83
CA THR A 48 4.50 -9.51 -18.93
C THR A 48 3.42 -9.04 -19.90
N SER A 49 2.94 -9.92 -20.78
CA SER A 49 1.82 -9.64 -21.70
C SER A 49 0.45 -9.97 -21.11
N ALA A 50 0.40 -10.66 -19.96
CA ALA A 50 -0.84 -10.99 -19.30
C ALA A 50 -1.44 -9.77 -18.55
N GLN A 51 -2.76 -9.75 -18.47
CA GLN A 51 -3.50 -8.81 -17.64
C GLN A 51 -3.79 -9.45 -16.29
N TYR A 52 -3.48 -8.75 -15.21
CA TYR A 52 -3.64 -9.25 -13.86
C TYR A 52 -4.84 -8.62 -13.15
N VAL A 53 -5.58 -9.45 -12.43
CA VAL A 53 -6.63 -9.04 -11.49
C VAL A 53 -6.18 -9.45 -10.10
N ILE A 54 -6.04 -8.49 -9.19
CA ILE A 54 -5.74 -8.77 -7.80
C ILE A 54 -7.02 -9.12 -7.07
N VAL A 55 -7.01 -10.23 -6.35
CA VAL A 55 -8.14 -10.73 -5.54
C VAL A 55 -7.70 -10.79 -4.09
N ASP A 56 -8.44 -10.11 -3.19
CA ASP A 56 -8.18 -10.11 -1.75
C ASP A 56 -9.49 -10.41 -1.01
N ASP A 57 -9.42 -10.90 0.22
CA ASP A 57 -10.61 -11.18 1.02
C ASP A 57 -11.18 -9.90 1.64
N ASN A 58 -10.32 -8.98 2.05
CA ASN A 58 -10.74 -7.79 2.78
C ASN A 58 -9.91 -6.54 2.44
N TYR A 59 -10.59 -5.49 2.02
CA TYR A 59 -10.02 -4.18 1.82
C TYR A 59 -10.14 -3.32 3.08
N THR A 60 -9.03 -3.04 3.75
CA THR A 60 -9.00 -2.12 4.91
C THR A 60 -8.31 -0.81 4.60
N SER A 61 -7.00 -0.80 4.51
CA SER A 61 -6.19 0.39 4.20
C SER A 61 -5.72 0.44 2.74
N GLY A 62 -5.89 -0.63 1.99
CA GLY A 62 -5.39 -0.79 0.63
C GLY A 62 -3.87 -1.01 0.51
N LYS A 63 -3.14 -0.98 1.61
CA LYS A 63 -1.67 -1.06 1.61
C LYS A 63 -1.14 -2.36 1.02
N THR A 64 -1.74 -3.49 1.38
CA THR A 64 -1.38 -4.81 0.82
C THR A 64 -1.58 -4.81 -0.69
N ILE A 65 -2.72 -4.30 -1.13
CA ILE A 65 -3.08 -4.23 -2.56
C ILE A 65 -2.09 -3.33 -3.32
N MET A 66 -1.78 -2.13 -2.80
CA MET A 66 -0.82 -1.23 -3.44
C MET A 66 0.58 -1.84 -3.54
N ALA A 67 1.07 -2.49 -2.49
CA ALA A 67 2.35 -3.18 -2.51
C ALA A 67 2.36 -4.34 -3.50
N PHE A 68 1.26 -5.06 -3.62
CA PHE A 68 1.12 -6.15 -4.59
C PHE A 68 1.05 -5.64 -6.03
N MET A 69 0.27 -4.57 -6.28
CA MET A 69 0.25 -3.91 -7.59
C MET A 69 1.64 -3.46 -8.02
N GLU A 70 2.41 -2.89 -7.10
CA GLU A 70 3.77 -2.45 -7.37
C GLU A 70 4.71 -3.62 -7.67
N HIS A 71 4.60 -4.72 -6.92
CA HIS A 71 5.38 -5.94 -7.15
C HIS A 71 5.15 -6.50 -8.57
N ILE A 72 3.89 -6.58 -9.01
CA ILE A 72 3.54 -7.02 -10.37
C ILE A 72 4.10 -6.04 -11.41
N LYS A 73 3.92 -4.73 -11.20
CA LYS A 73 4.39 -3.70 -12.13
C LYS A 73 5.92 -3.65 -12.27
N LYS A 74 6.66 -3.86 -11.19
CA LYS A 74 8.14 -3.93 -11.22
C LYS A 74 8.65 -5.06 -12.10
N GLN A 75 7.86 -6.12 -12.26
CA GLN A 75 8.16 -7.24 -13.15
C GLN A 75 7.61 -7.04 -14.57
N GLY A 76 7.04 -5.88 -14.88
CA GLY A 76 6.48 -5.55 -16.20
C GLY A 76 5.03 -5.99 -16.41
N GLY A 77 4.35 -6.47 -15.37
CA GLY A 77 2.96 -6.90 -15.46
C GLY A 77 1.97 -5.74 -15.43
N ASP A 78 0.80 -5.94 -16.05
CA ASP A 78 -0.28 -4.96 -16.14
C ASP A 78 -1.47 -5.33 -15.25
N VAL A 79 -1.70 -4.58 -14.18
CA VAL A 79 -2.83 -4.78 -13.26
C VAL A 79 -4.03 -4.00 -13.76
N LYS A 80 -5.07 -4.69 -14.22
CA LYS A 80 -6.31 -4.11 -14.76
C LYS A 80 -7.36 -3.82 -13.70
N ALA A 81 -7.47 -4.69 -12.71
CA ALA A 81 -8.50 -4.56 -11.69
C ALA A 81 -8.05 -5.09 -10.33
N VAL A 82 -8.76 -4.66 -9.32
CA VAL A 82 -8.68 -5.20 -7.96
C VAL A 82 -10.10 -5.52 -7.51
N THR A 83 -10.30 -6.68 -6.92
CA THR A 83 -11.59 -7.07 -6.35
C THR A 83 -11.41 -7.64 -4.95
N THR A 84 -12.38 -7.38 -4.08
CA THR A 84 -12.37 -7.86 -2.69
C THR A 84 -13.75 -8.36 -2.27
N LEU A 85 -13.82 -9.33 -1.38
CA LEU A 85 -15.09 -9.83 -0.83
C LEU A 85 -15.72 -8.85 0.14
N ALA A 86 -14.89 -8.13 0.89
CA ALA A 86 -15.34 -7.15 1.86
C ALA A 86 -14.49 -5.88 1.81
N ALA A 87 -15.09 -4.76 2.19
CA ALA A 87 -14.38 -3.50 2.36
C ALA A 87 -14.76 -2.86 3.70
N SER A 88 -13.75 -2.38 4.42
CA SER A 88 -13.97 -1.56 5.61
C SER A 88 -14.63 -0.23 5.19
N ARG A 89 -15.57 0.28 6.02
CA ARG A 89 -16.15 1.62 5.84
C ARG A 89 -15.12 2.75 5.79
N TYR A 90 -13.93 2.50 6.29
CA TYR A 90 -12.79 3.43 6.27
C TYR A 90 -11.87 3.23 5.05
N GLY A 91 -12.14 2.23 4.21
CA GLY A 91 -11.40 1.91 3.00
C GLY A 91 -11.71 2.84 1.83
N ALA A 92 -11.78 4.15 2.07
CA ALA A 92 -12.09 5.13 1.03
C ALA A 92 -10.89 5.36 0.11
N GLY A 93 -10.87 4.65 -1.00
CA GLY A 93 -9.97 4.88 -2.12
C GLY A 93 -8.54 4.34 -1.95
N ILE A 94 -8.06 3.65 -2.96
CA ILE A 94 -6.67 3.15 -3.03
C ILE A 94 -5.74 4.31 -3.38
N LYS A 95 -6.18 5.21 -4.26
CA LYS A 95 -5.38 6.35 -4.71
C LYS A 95 -5.71 7.62 -3.96
N ILE A 96 -4.68 8.40 -3.67
CA ILE A 96 -4.82 9.78 -3.19
C ILE A 96 -5.03 10.72 -4.37
N SER A 97 -5.80 11.78 -4.15
CA SER A 97 -6.02 12.85 -5.14
C SER A 97 -4.92 13.91 -5.05
N GLU A 98 -4.79 14.76 -6.07
CA GLU A 98 -3.89 15.92 -6.01
C GLU A 98 -4.27 16.85 -4.84
N LEU A 99 -5.56 17.05 -4.56
CA LEU A 99 -6.01 17.81 -3.40
C LEU A 99 -5.49 17.23 -2.07
N ASP A 100 -5.37 15.91 -1.98
CA ASP A 100 -4.82 15.24 -0.80
C ASP A 100 -3.31 15.44 -0.69
N LEU A 101 -2.60 15.44 -1.82
CA LEU A 101 -1.17 15.77 -1.89
C LEU A 101 -0.90 17.22 -1.49
N ASP A 102 -1.71 18.16 -1.95
CA ASP A 102 -1.59 19.57 -1.58
C ASP A 102 -1.82 19.80 -0.08
N LYS A 103 -2.76 19.08 0.53
CA LYS A 103 -2.93 19.09 2.00
C LYS A 103 -1.68 18.60 2.72
N LEU A 104 -1.04 17.55 2.19
CA LEU A 104 0.20 17.03 2.76
C LEU A 104 1.32 18.07 2.64
N ARG A 105 1.58 18.58 1.42
CA ARG A 105 2.61 19.59 1.15
C ARG A 105 2.45 20.82 2.03
N SER A 106 1.22 21.33 2.15
CA SER A 106 0.90 22.48 3.00
C SER A 106 1.14 22.22 4.49
N ALA A 107 0.89 20.99 4.95
CA ALA A 107 1.05 20.63 6.35
C ALA A 107 2.51 20.41 6.75
N VAL A 108 3.34 19.89 5.85
CA VAL A 108 4.72 19.47 6.17
C VAL A 108 5.75 20.57 5.91
N LYS A 109 5.46 21.49 4.99
CA LYS A 109 6.37 22.59 4.54
C LYS A 109 7.76 22.09 4.12
N VAL A 110 7.83 20.91 3.53
CA VAL A 110 9.04 20.29 2.98
C VAL A 110 8.72 19.71 1.60
N THR A 111 9.73 19.34 0.85
CA THR A 111 9.58 18.78 -0.49
C THR A 111 9.06 17.34 -0.45
N ASP A 112 8.41 16.90 -1.53
CA ASP A 112 7.97 15.52 -1.70
C ASP A 112 9.12 14.53 -1.50
N LYS A 113 10.32 14.87 -2.02
CA LYS A 113 11.53 14.07 -1.89
C LYS A 113 11.98 13.88 -0.43
N GLU A 114 11.85 14.91 0.40
CA GLU A 114 12.18 14.82 1.81
C GLU A 114 11.20 13.91 2.56
N ILE A 115 9.92 13.97 2.20
CA ILE A 115 8.90 13.06 2.74
C ILE A 115 9.21 11.62 2.32
N GLU A 116 9.45 11.40 1.02
CA GLU A 116 9.78 10.09 0.46
C GLU A 116 11.03 9.47 1.09
N ASN A 117 12.06 10.26 1.34
CA ASN A 117 13.28 9.81 2.02
C ASN A 117 13.01 9.33 3.46
N VAL A 118 12.09 9.98 4.18
CA VAL A 118 11.72 9.58 5.54
C VAL A 118 10.88 8.32 5.53
N ILE A 119 9.95 8.21 4.60
CA ILE A 119 8.95 7.15 4.53
C ILE A 119 9.50 5.89 3.85
N GLY A 120 10.43 6.05 2.89
CA GLY A 120 11.08 4.98 2.15
C GLY A 120 10.33 4.52 0.90
N HIS A 121 9.32 5.27 0.45
CA HIS A 121 8.64 5.03 -0.83
C HIS A 121 8.01 6.32 -1.36
N LYS A 122 7.59 6.32 -2.64
CA LYS A 122 7.04 7.49 -3.30
C LYS A 122 5.68 7.91 -2.72
N ILE A 123 5.44 9.22 -2.64
CA ILE A 123 4.15 9.78 -2.21
C ILE A 123 3.00 9.31 -3.11
N SER A 124 3.25 9.14 -4.41
CA SER A 124 2.26 8.61 -5.35
C SER A 124 1.79 7.18 -5.04
N GLN A 125 2.50 6.48 -4.17
CA GLN A 125 2.17 5.13 -3.69
C GLN A 125 1.38 5.13 -2.38
N PHE A 126 1.10 6.29 -1.80
CA PHE A 126 0.31 6.38 -0.60
C PHE A 126 -1.12 5.90 -0.82
N THR A 127 -1.62 5.18 0.17
CA THR A 127 -3.05 4.99 0.33
C THR A 127 -3.64 6.17 1.11
N LYS A 128 -4.94 6.38 1.01
CA LYS A 128 -5.64 7.37 1.80
C LYS A 128 -5.43 7.20 3.30
N ALA A 129 -5.34 5.96 3.76
CA ALA A 129 -5.10 5.63 5.17
C ALA A 129 -3.68 6.04 5.62
N GLU A 130 -2.67 5.80 4.78
CA GLU A 130 -1.29 6.23 5.06
C GLU A 130 -1.18 7.75 5.08
N LEU A 131 -1.77 8.43 4.10
CA LEU A 131 -1.81 9.88 4.07
C LEU A 131 -2.42 10.46 5.35
N ASN A 132 -3.56 9.92 5.79
CA ASN A 132 -4.21 10.38 7.02
C ASN A 132 -3.33 10.13 8.26
N ALA A 133 -2.61 9.01 8.33
CA ALA A 133 -1.67 8.73 9.41
C ALA A 133 -0.49 9.71 9.41
N VAL A 134 0.07 10.00 8.24
CA VAL A 134 1.15 11.00 8.08
C VAL A 134 0.66 12.39 8.48
N LEU A 135 -0.49 12.83 7.97
CA LEU A 135 -1.09 14.13 8.32
C LEU A 135 -1.36 14.25 9.82
N SER A 136 -1.89 13.21 10.46
CA SER A 136 -2.11 13.19 11.91
C SER A 136 -0.79 13.35 12.67
N THR A 137 0.25 12.61 12.28
CA THR A 137 1.57 12.68 12.91
C THR A 137 2.21 14.06 12.74
N VAL A 138 2.08 14.65 11.56
CA VAL A 138 2.64 15.99 11.27
C VAL A 138 1.91 17.09 12.03
N ARG A 139 0.59 17.00 12.18
CA ARG A 139 -0.20 17.98 12.95
C ARG A 139 0.22 18.03 14.43
N THR A 140 0.61 16.90 15.01
CA THR A 140 0.96 16.82 16.42
C THR A 140 2.45 17.01 16.69
N GLY A 141 3.32 16.59 15.78
CA GLY A 141 4.78 16.56 16.00
C GLY A 141 5.61 17.19 14.89
N GLY A 142 4.98 17.82 13.89
CA GLY A 142 5.67 18.38 12.72
C GLY A 142 6.43 17.31 11.92
N PHE A 143 7.29 17.75 11.02
CA PHE A 143 8.15 16.85 10.24
C PHE A 143 9.14 16.07 11.13
N ALA A 144 9.54 16.65 12.27
CA ALA A 144 10.36 15.96 13.28
C ALA A 144 9.62 14.77 13.92
N GLY A 145 8.31 14.90 14.14
CA GLY A 145 7.46 13.79 14.59
C GLY A 145 7.42 12.64 13.58
N LEU A 146 7.32 12.96 12.31
CA LEU A 146 7.37 11.98 11.22
C LEU A 146 8.73 11.26 11.18
N LYS A 147 9.83 12.00 11.26
CA LYS A 147 11.18 11.41 11.34
C LYS A 147 11.32 10.45 12.52
N ARG A 148 10.88 10.85 13.72
CA ARG A 148 10.92 9.98 14.90
C ARG A 148 10.11 8.70 14.75
N LEU A 149 8.95 8.78 14.12
CA LEU A 149 8.08 7.63 13.90
C LEU A 149 8.75 6.60 12.96
N TYR A 150 9.47 7.09 11.95
CA TYR A 150 10.16 6.22 10.98
C TYR A 150 11.54 5.77 11.43
N SER A 151 12.29 6.53 12.22
CA SER A 151 13.60 6.12 12.75
C SER A 151 13.50 4.96 13.73
N LYS A 152 12.44 4.87 14.54
CA LYS A 152 12.15 3.72 15.42
C LYS A 152 11.93 2.40 14.65
N LYS A 153 11.85 2.46 13.33
CA LYS A 153 11.58 1.31 12.47
C LYS A 153 12.85 0.60 12.00
N ASN A 154 14.00 1.27 12.04
CA ASN A 154 15.26 0.78 11.48
C ASN A 154 16.31 0.43 12.58
N GLY A 155 15.93 0.41 13.82
CA GLY A 155 16.67 -0.10 14.97
C GLY A 155 15.91 -1.26 15.60
#